data_222e147de201a45a2099e063e2a661d3
#
_entry.id   222e147de201a45a2099e063e2a661d3
#
_cell.length_a   1.000
_cell.length_b   1.000
_cell.length_c   1.000
_cell.angle_alpha   90.00
_cell.angle_beta   90.00
_cell.angle_gamma   90.00
#
_symmetry.space_group_name_H-M   'P 1'
#
loop_
_entity.id
_entity.type
_entity.pdbx_description
1 polymer ?
#
loop_
_entity_poly.entity_id
_entity_poly.type
_entity_poly.pdbx_seq_one_letter_code
_entity_poly.pdbx_strand_id
1 'polypeptide(L)'
;LTAVEIGHTSQVVPSDTMQTRHVVXYHTRSESSIENFMGRAACVYIAQYATEKVNDELDRYTNWEITTRQVAQLRRKLEMFTYMRFDLEVTFVITSSQRTSTTYASDSPPLTHQVMYXPPGGPV
;
A
#
# COMPACT_ATOMS: atom_id res chain seq x y z
N LEU A 1 29.42 44.12 26.99
CA LEU A 1 29.96 43.62 26.27
C LEU A 1 29.56 42.59 26.03
N THR A 2 29.09 42.64 25.41
CA THR A 2 28.96 41.44 25.02
C THR A 2 30.17 40.81 24.97
N ALA A 3 30.13 39.74 25.26
CA ALA A 3 31.25 38.97 25.09
C ALA A 3 31.76 39.12 23.70
N VAL A 4 33.00 39.31 23.64
CA VAL A 4 33.65 39.33 22.38
C VAL A 4 33.42 38.02 21.66
N GLU A 5 33.29 36.98 22.42
CA GLU A 5 33.05 35.68 21.84
C GLU A 5 31.79 35.65 21.03
N ILE A 6 30.79 36.39 21.41
CA ILE A 6 29.55 36.44 20.65
C ILE A 6 29.83 37.02 19.30
N GLY A 7 30.62 38.05 19.23
CA GLY A 7 30.95 38.62 17.95
C GLY A 7 31.71 37.68 17.06
N HIS A 8 32.51 36.86 17.66
CA HIS A 8 33.26 35.91 16.85
C HIS A 8 32.35 34.83 16.30
N THR A 9 31.40 34.40 17.10
CA THR A 9 30.52 33.37 16.60
C THR A 9 29.70 33.86 15.41
N SER A 10 29.49 35.14 15.33
CA SER A 10 28.73 35.65 14.20
C SER A 10 29.53 35.60 12.91
N GLN A 11 30.80 35.24 12.99
CA GLN A 11 31.63 35.17 11.81
C GLN A 11 31.71 33.75 11.26
N VAL A 12 30.80 32.92 11.64
CA VAL A 12 30.78 31.57 11.10
C VAL A 12 30.60 31.66 9.60
N VAL A 13 31.42 30.89 8.90
CA VAL A 13 31.34 30.88 7.45
C VAL A 13 29.98 30.30 7.05
N PRO A 14 29.34 30.85 6.05
CA PRO A 14 28.03 30.30 5.67
C PRO A 14 28.04 28.83 5.34
N SER A 15 29.17 28.34 4.86
CA SER A 15 29.25 26.90 4.59
C SER A 15 29.19 26.07 5.86
N ASP A 16 29.45 26.67 7.00
CA ASP A 16 29.39 25.97 8.27
C ASP A 16 28.01 26.02 8.88
N THR A 17 27.09 26.78 8.30
CA THR A 17 25.77 26.84 8.87
C THR A 17 25.06 25.54 8.59
N MET A 18 24.44 25.01 9.63
CA MET A 18 23.70 23.79 9.47
C MET A 18 22.45 24.08 8.66
N GLN A 19 22.26 23.32 7.62
CA GLN A 19 21.06 23.46 6.83
C GLN A 19 19.98 22.63 7.47
N THR A 20 18.87 23.27 7.78
CA THR A 20 17.77 22.59 8.40
C THR A 20 16.58 22.64 7.46
N ARG A 21 15.82 21.57 7.46
CA ARG A 21 14.60 21.51 6.69
C ARG A 21 13.45 21.98 7.57
N HIS A 22 12.65 22.85 7.02
CA HIS A 22 11.44 23.25 7.72
C HIS A 22 10.44 22.10 7.69
N VAL A 23 10.03 21.66 8.86
CA VAL A 23 9.07 20.58 8.98
C VAL A 23 7.80 21.18 9.56
N VAL A 24 6.73 21.01 8.82
CA VAL A 24 5.45 21.55 9.26
C VAL A 24 4.87 20.67 10.35
N UNK A 25 4.58 21.32 11.24
CA UNK A 25 4.18 20.62 12.24
C UNK A 25 2.85 20.53 12.31
N TYR A 26 2.25 21.44 11.84
CA TYR A 26 0.82 21.55 11.88
C TYR A 26 0.25 21.08 10.56
N HIS A 27 -0.66 20.17 10.64
CA HIS A 27 -1.32 19.67 9.44
C HIS A 27 -2.73 20.18 9.36
N THR A 28 -3.27 20.19 8.16
CA THR A 28 -4.64 20.62 7.99
C THR A 28 -5.59 19.65 8.66
N ARG A 29 -6.77 20.16 9.03
CA ARG A 29 -7.76 19.29 9.66
C ARG A 29 -8.24 18.20 8.70
N SER A 30 -8.18 18.46 7.40
CA SER A 30 -8.59 17.44 6.43
C SER A 30 -7.67 16.24 6.48
N GLU A 31 -6.38 16.44 6.76
CA GLU A 31 -5.45 15.31 6.84
C GLU A 31 -5.71 14.43 8.04
N SER A 32 -6.20 15.02 9.13
CA SER A 32 -6.48 14.28 10.35
C SER A 32 -7.94 13.88 10.47
N SER A 33 -8.71 14.04 9.41
CA SER A 33 -10.12 13.69 9.48
C SER A 33 -10.29 12.18 9.55
N ILE A 34 -11.40 11.76 10.13
CA ILE A 34 -11.71 10.34 10.21
C ILE A 34 -11.87 9.75 8.81
N GLU A 35 -12.42 10.54 7.90
CA GLU A 35 -12.62 10.04 6.55
C GLU A 35 -11.28 9.68 5.90
N ASN A 36 -10.29 10.54 6.04
CA ASN A 36 -8.98 10.25 5.46
C ASN A 36 -8.27 9.15 6.22
N PHE A 37 -8.47 9.08 7.53
CA PHE A 37 -7.87 8.02 8.32
C PHE A 37 -8.43 6.65 7.94
N MET A 38 -9.73 6.56 7.74
CA MET A 38 -10.36 5.29 7.39
C MET A 38 -10.22 4.95 5.92
N GLY A 39 -10.05 5.96 5.06
CA GLY A 39 -9.99 5.74 3.62
C GLY A 39 -8.64 5.34 3.09
N ARG A 40 -7.67 5.10 3.96
CA ARG A 40 -6.35 4.69 3.48
C ARG A 40 -6.38 3.27 2.99
N ALA A 41 -5.71 3.03 1.88
CA ALA A 41 -5.68 1.71 1.30
C ALA A 41 -4.90 0.75 2.17
N ALA A 42 -5.33 -0.50 2.18
CA ALA A 42 -4.65 -1.55 2.93
C ALA A 42 -4.65 -2.80 2.06
N CYS A 43 -3.55 -3.54 2.12
CA CYS A 43 -3.46 -4.78 1.39
C CYS A 43 -4.24 -5.85 2.14
N VAL A 44 -5.25 -6.40 1.50
CA VAL A 44 -6.13 -7.35 2.16
C VAL A 44 -5.95 -8.77 1.64
N TYR A 45 -5.23 -8.95 0.54
CA TYR A 45 -5.11 -10.28 -0.02
C TYR A 45 -3.95 -10.31 -1.00
N ILE A 46 -3.20 -11.39 -0.96
CA ILE A 46 -2.12 -11.64 -1.92
C ILE A 46 -2.27 -13.07 -2.39
N ALA A 47 -2.21 -13.25 -3.70
CA ALA A 47 -2.28 -14.57 -4.29
C ALA A 47 -1.22 -14.70 -5.36
N GLN A 48 -0.85 -15.91 -5.64
CA GLN A 48 0.08 -16.22 -6.72
C GLN A 48 -0.57 -17.22 -7.65
N TYR A 49 -0.37 -17.00 -8.91
CA TYR A 49 -0.82 -17.93 -9.93
C TYR A 49 0.38 -18.53 -10.61
N ALA A 50 0.24 -19.75 -11.06
CA ALA A 50 1.25 -20.38 -11.86
C ALA A 50 0.75 -20.47 -13.29
N THR A 51 1.62 -20.07 -14.22
CA THR A 51 1.30 -20.24 -15.62
C THR A 51 1.70 -21.62 -16.13
N GLU A 52 2.49 -22.33 -15.36
CA GLU A 52 2.93 -23.66 -15.72
C GLU A 52 2.41 -24.63 -14.67
N LYS A 53 2.26 -25.86 -15.10
CA LYS A 53 1.78 -26.89 -14.18
C LYS A 53 2.84 -27.16 -13.12
N VAL A 54 2.42 -27.16 -11.91
CA VAL A 54 3.24 -27.62 -10.80
C VAL A 54 2.51 -28.82 -10.21
N ASN A 55 3.12 -29.96 -10.30
CA ASN A 55 2.52 -31.19 -9.79
C ASN A 55 1.18 -31.48 -10.46
N ASP A 56 1.14 -31.24 -11.78
CA ASP A 56 -0.05 -31.53 -12.57
C ASP A 56 -1.25 -30.68 -12.23
N GLU A 57 -1.09 -29.67 -11.46
CA GLU A 57 -2.17 -28.75 -11.18
C GLU A 57 -1.83 -27.35 -11.69
N LEU A 58 -2.81 -26.76 -12.37
CA LEU A 58 -2.69 -25.39 -12.82
C LEU A 58 -3.42 -24.50 -11.85
N ASP A 59 -2.67 -23.72 -11.10
CA ASP A 59 -3.27 -22.84 -10.12
C ASP A 59 -3.58 -21.52 -10.79
N ARG A 60 -4.66 -21.52 -11.55
CA ARG A 60 -5.08 -20.32 -12.29
C ARG A 60 -6.29 -19.64 -11.70
N TYR A 61 -6.73 -20.13 -10.55
CA TYR A 61 -7.94 -19.62 -9.96
C TYR A 61 -7.72 -19.43 -8.48
N THR A 62 -8.22 -18.34 -7.97
CA THR A 62 -8.21 -18.12 -6.53
C THR A 62 -9.46 -17.32 -6.18
N ASN A 63 -9.91 -17.50 -4.96
CA ASN A 63 -11.03 -16.73 -4.48
C ASN A 63 -10.65 -16.10 -3.15
N TRP A 64 -11.30 -15.03 -2.84
CA TRP A 64 -11.07 -14.34 -1.58
C TRP A 64 -12.41 -13.84 -1.06
N GLU A 65 -12.70 -14.19 0.16
CA GLU A 65 -13.88 -13.68 0.81
C GLU A 65 -13.58 -12.29 1.35
N ILE A 66 -14.41 -11.33 0.98
CA ILE A 66 -14.20 -9.96 1.39
C ILE A 66 -14.31 -9.88 2.91
N THR A 67 -13.18 -9.69 3.56
CA THR A 67 -13.10 -9.69 5.01
C THR A 67 -11.88 -8.90 5.43
N THR A 68 -11.87 -8.46 6.65
CA THR A 68 -10.73 -7.76 7.21
C THR A 68 -9.90 -8.62 8.14
N ARG A 69 -10.14 -9.91 8.15
CA ARG A 69 -9.47 -10.79 9.11
C ARG A 69 -7.95 -10.79 8.95
N GLN A 70 -7.48 -10.62 7.72
CA GLN A 70 -6.05 -10.68 7.46
C GLN A 70 -5.34 -9.35 7.63
N VAL A 71 -6.07 -8.29 7.87
CA VAL A 71 -5.48 -6.96 8.01
C VAL A 71 -5.84 -6.46 9.40
N ALA A 72 -4.93 -6.72 10.34
CA ALA A 72 -5.22 -6.41 11.73
C ALA A 72 -5.39 -4.91 11.95
N GLN A 73 -4.60 -4.10 11.27
CA GLN A 73 -4.68 -2.67 11.47
C GLN A 73 -6.00 -2.12 10.97
N LEU A 74 -6.44 -2.56 9.81
CA LEU A 74 -7.73 -2.13 9.29
C LEU A 74 -8.86 -2.60 10.20
N ARG A 75 -8.77 -3.85 10.64
CA ARG A 75 -9.79 -4.36 11.54
C ARG A 75 -9.86 -3.55 12.82
N ARG A 76 -8.71 -3.18 13.36
CA ARG A 76 -8.68 -2.40 14.59
C ARG A 76 -9.32 -1.02 14.39
N LYS A 77 -9.09 -0.42 13.22
CA LYS A 77 -9.71 0.86 12.92
C LYS A 77 -11.23 0.71 12.83
N LEU A 78 -11.69 -0.36 12.20
CA LEU A 78 -13.13 -0.57 12.05
C LEU A 78 -13.80 -0.87 13.39
N GLU A 79 -13.08 -1.48 14.32
CA GLU A 79 -13.63 -1.81 15.62
C GLU A 79 -13.95 -0.59 16.46
N MET A 80 -13.53 0.59 16.04
CA MET A 80 -13.90 1.79 16.77
C MET A 80 -15.38 2.12 16.64
N PHE A 81 -16.08 1.47 15.73
CA PHE A 81 -17.47 1.79 15.47
C PHE A 81 -18.35 0.57 15.68
N THR A 82 -19.53 0.80 16.20
CA THR A 82 -20.52 -0.27 16.32
C THR A 82 -21.24 -0.49 15.01
N TYR A 83 -21.59 0.58 14.33
CA TYR A 83 -22.25 0.50 13.04
C TYR A 83 -21.51 1.36 12.04
N MET A 84 -21.47 0.86 10.80
CA MET A 84 -20.81 1.59 9.74
C MET A 84 -21.58 1.45 8.44
N ARG A 85 -21.55 2.50 7.67
CA ARG A 85 -22.02 2.47 6.30
C ARG A 85 -20.89 2.97 5.43
N PHE A 86 -20.51 2.17 4.44
CA PHE A 86 -19.36 2.51 3.63
C PHE A 86 -19.49 1.91 2.25
N ASP A 87 -18.74 2.48 1.33
CA ASP A 87 -18.51 1.89 0.02
C ASP A 87 -17.14 1.27 0.01
N LEU A 88 -16.98 0.24 -0.79
CA LEU A 88 -15.71 -0.48 -0.86
C LEU A 88 -15.11 -0.28 -2.23
N GLU A 89 -13.88 0.16 -2.26
CA GLU A 89 -13.11 0.26 -3.49
C GLU A 89 -11.99 -0.76 -3.42
N VAL A 90 -11.95 -1.66 -4.39
CA VAL A 90 -10.94 -2.70 -4.43
C VAL A 90 -10.03 -2.45 -5.62
N THR A 91 -8.75 -2.43 -5.37
CA THR A 91 -7.75 -2.22 -6.42
C THR A 91 -6.95 -3.50 -6.58
N PHE A 92 -6.85 -3.98 -7.80
CA PHE A 92 -6.09 -5.18 -8.12
C PHE A 92 -4.77 -4.77 -8.73
N VAL A 93 -3.68 -5.18 -8.09
CA VAL A 93 -2.35 -4.94 -8.60
C VAL A 93 -1.79 -6.28 -9.05
N ILE A 94 -1.58 -6.41 -10.34
CA ILE A 94 -1.15 -7.68 -10.92
C ILE A 94 0.25 -7.49 -11.45
N THR A 95 1.17 -8.31 -10.97
CA THR A 95 2.56 -8.26 -11.40
C THR A 95 2.99 -9.64 -11.81
N SER A 96 3.98 -9.71 -12.65
CA SER A 96 4.54 -10.98 -13.08
C SER A 96 6.04 -10.97 -12.81
N SER A 97 6.54 -12.10 -12.38
CA SER A 97 7.97 -12.26 -12.23
C SER A 97 8.57 -12.53 -13.61
N GLN A 98 9.60 -11.78 -13.92
CA GLN A 98 10.27 -11.97 -15.20
C GLN A 98 11.29 -13.08 -15.02
N ARG A 99 11.05 -14.18 -15.70
CA ARG A 99 12.02 -15.24 -15.68
C ARG A 99 13.12 -14.93 -16.65
N THR A 100 14.32 -14.94 -16.18
CA THR A 100 15.45 -14.91 -17.08
C THR A 100 15.69 -16.34 -17.52
N SER A 101 14.90 -16.77 -18.43
CA SER A 101 15.14 -18.07 -19.00
C SER A 101 16.18 -17.93 -20.09
N THR A 102 17.21 -18.70 -19.98
CA THR A 102 18.24 -18.69 -21.01
C THR A 102 17.78 -19.42 -22.24
N THR A 103 16.75 -20.17 -22.14
CA THR A 103 16.30 -20.91 -23.28
C THR A 103 15.11 -20.20 -23.87
N TYR A 104 15.32 -19.60 -24.97
CA TYR A 104 14.23 -19.19 -25.81
C TYR A 104 13.08 -18.68 -25.05
N ALA A 105 13.25 -17.57 -24.61
CA ALA A 105 12.10 -16.90 -24.10
C ALA A 105 11.14 -16.75 -25.23
N SER A 106 10.58 -17.79 -25.56
CA SER A 106 9.43 -17.63 -26.35
C SER A 106 8.54 -16.71 -25.60
N ASP A 107 8.07 -15.74 -26.25
CA ASP A 107 7.19 -14.77 -25.66
C ASP A 107 6.10 -15.50 -24.91
N SER A 108 6.07 -15.34 -23.61
CA SER A 108 4.96 -15.89 -22.89
C SER A 108 3.71 -15.29 -23.48
N PRO A 109 2.70 -16.09 -23.68
CA PRO A 109 1.47 -15.53 -24.20
C PRO A 109 0.91 -14.49 -23.25
N PRO A 110 0.31 -13.47 -23.78
CA PRO A 110 -0.29 -12.47 -22.90
C PRO A 110 -1.36 -13.08 -22.02
N LEU A 111 -1.35 -12.68 -20.77
CA LEU A 111 -2.31 -13.21 -19.80
C LEU A 111 -3.43 -12.21 -19.64
N THR A 112 -4.63 -12.73 -19.56
CA THR A 112 -5.78 -11.92 -19.23
C THR A 112 -6.29 -12.36 -17.88
N HIS A 113 -6.79 -11.41 -17.12
CA HIS A 113 -7.29 -11.68 -15.79
C HIS A 113 -8.76 -11.31 -15.73
N GLN A 114 -9.51 -12.18 -15.15
CA GLN A 114 -10.93 -11.94 -14.98
C GLN A 114 -11.24 -11.89 -13.51
N VAL A 115 -11.95 -10.86 -13.10
CA VAL A 115 -12.39 -10.71 -11.71
C VAL A 115 -13.89 -10.85 -11.69
N MET A 116 -14.39 -11.69 -10.81
CA MET A 116 -15.81 -11.93 -10.68
C MET A 116 -16.21 -11.69 -9.24
N TYR A 117 -17.31 -11.04 -9.08
CA TYR A 117 -17.83 -10.75 -7.77
C TYR A 117 -19.15 -11.48 -7.58
N UNK A 118 -19.38 -12.15 -6.59
CA UNK A 118 -20.30 -12.68 -6.33
C UNK A 118 -20.89 -12.21 -5.32
N PRO A 119 -21.86 -11.51 -5.23
CA PRO A 119 -22.49 -10.97 -4.04
C PRO A 119 -23.09 -12.07 -3.16
N PRO A 120 -23.34 -11.75 -1.92
CA PRO A 120 -23.94 -12.75 -1.04
C PRO A 120 -25.29 -13.21 -1.59
N GLY A 121 -25.50 -14.53 -1.51
CA GLY A 121 -26.72 -15.10 -2.04
C GLY A 121 -26.74 -15.29 -3.54
N GLY A 122 -25.68 -14.90 -4.21
CA GLY A 122 -25.59 -15.11 -5.64
C GLY A 122 -25.13 -16.51 -6.00
N PRO A 123 -25.13 -16.82 -7.26
CA PRO A 123 -24.63 -18.14 -7.69
C PRO A 123 -23.15 -18.28 -7.40
N VAL A 124 -22.76 -19.49 -7.14
CA VAL A 124 -21.37 -19.78 -6.78
C VAL A 124 -20.66 -20.37 -8.01
#